data_4c1e3bdf53545d11db20c3773f030f76
#
_entry.id   4c1e3bdf53545d11db20c3773f030f76
#
_cell.length_a   1.000
_cell.length_b   1.000
_cell.length_c   1.000
_cell.angle_alpha   90.00
_cell.angle_beta   90.00
_cell.angle_gamma   90.00
#
_symmetry.space_group_name_H-M   'P 1'
#
loop_
_entity.id
_entity.type
_entity.pdbx_description
1 polymer ?
#
loop_
_entity_poly.entity_id
_entity_poly.type
_entity_poly.pdbx_seq_one_letter_code
_entity_poly.pdbx_strand_id
1 'polypeptide(L)'
;YDLADYVVFAASNSGSTKEAISLLDQLTKAGHKNLFGLTAREETTLASYANETFVLKCGWEQAVAATKSVAEQALFYQELVAQLQGESILSQLPALGDAIEKALTIEIDPEVTKAIAGAGTIYFAGRNDGVGEELALKTNEITRKKSDFLEGTYAVHGIEEVMDADDVVVVINPFEAELEKLKETLVDGVGLTIVTISTAESIFPGIVIPDAGSLQNYVDLAAGWNILIEVGISLGIDLDKAERARKVGNEFTTD
;
A
#
# COMPACT_ATOMS: atom_id res chain seq x y z
N TYR A 1 -18.43 -2.42 -18.77
CA TYR A 1 -18.31 -0.95 -18.87
C TYR A 1 -18.11 -0.58 -20.33
N ASP A 2 -18.75 0.48 -20.80
CA ASP A 2 -18.43 1.11 -22.07
C ASP A 2 -17.30 2.11 -21.85
N LEU A 3 -16.14 1.86 -22.45
CA LEU A 3 -14.92 2.67 -22.28
C LEU A 3 -14.60 3.49 -23.53
N ALA A 4 -15.50 3.56 -24.52
CA ALA A 4 -15.22 4.18 -25.82
C ALA A 4 -14.75 5.64 -25.72
N ASP A 5 -15.30 6.40 -24.79
CA ASP A 5 -14.99 7.82 -24.57
C ASP A 5 -13.95 8.08 -23.47
N TYR A 6 -13.31 7.02 -22.94
CA TYR A 6 -12.34 7.13 -21.86
C TYR A 6 -10.90 7.07 -22.36
N VAL A 7 -10.00 7.69 -21.61
CA VAL A 7 -8.57 7.42 -21.66
C VAL A 7 -8.31 6.27 -20.70
N VAL A 8 -7.67 5.21 -21.16
CA VAL A 8 -7.42 4.00 -20.37
C VAL A 8 -5.94 3.88 -20.07
N PHE A 9 -5.60 3.87 -18.80
CA PHE A 9 -4.27 3.54 -18.29
C PHE A 9 -4.26 2.12 -17.75
N ALA A 10 -3.41 1.27 -18.30
CA ALA A 10 -3.18 -0.07 -17.81
C ALA A 10 -1.83 -0.13 -17.11
N ALA A 11 -1.83 -0.41 -15.80
CA ALA A 11 -0.61 -0.54 -15.02
C ALA A 11 -0.28 -2.01 -14.76
N SER A 12 0.96 -2.39 -15.05
CA SER A 12 1.50 -3.71 -14.74
C SER A 12 3.01 -3.62 -14.63
N ASN A 13 3.57 -3.85 -13.44
CA ASN A 13 5.01 -3.80 -13.24
C ASN A 13 5.74 -4.77 -14.19
N SER A 14 5.25 -6.01 -14.34
CA SER A 14 5.80 -6.99 -15.29
C SER A 14 5.49 -6.67 -16.75
N GLY A 15 4.40 -5.94 -17.01
CA GLY A 15 3.85 -5.75 -18.35
C GLY A 15 3.33 -7.04 -19.00
N SER A 16 3.11 -8.10 -18.22
CA SER A 16 2.63 -9.41 -18.67
C SER A 16 1.38 -9.91 -17.91
N THR A 17 0.78 -9.07 -17.06
CA THR A 17 -0.42 -9.43 -16.31
C THR A 17 -1.58 -9.72 -17.25
N LYS A 18 -2.10 -10.96 -17.18
CA LYS A 18 -3.08 -11.49 -18.13
C LYS A 18 -4.35 -10.64 -18.23
N GLU A 19 -4.87 -10.19 -17.10
CA GLU A 19 -6.09 -9.37 -17.04
C GLU A 19 -5.90 -8.03 -17.76
N ALA A 20 -4.78 -7.34 -17.51
CA ALA A 20 -4.46 -6.07 -18.14
C ALA A 20 -4.31 -6.24 -19.67
N ILE A 21 -3.58 -7.25 -20.11
CA ILE A 21 -3.38 -7.54 -21.54
C ILE A 21 -4.70 -7.93 -22.20
N SER A 22 -5.50 -8.79 -21.56
CA SER A 22 -6.80 -9.19 -22.08
C SER A 22 -7.76 -8.01 -22.25
N LEU A 23 -7.74 -7.05 -21.33
CA LEU A 23 -8.50 -5.82 -21.45
C LEU A 23 -8.01 -4.98 -22.63
N LEU A 24 -6.71 -4.74 -22.74
CA LEU A 24 -6.13 -3.96 -23.82
C LEU A 24 -6.36 -4.61 -25.20
N ASP A 25 -6.26 -5.93 -25.30
CA ASP A 25 -6.57 -6.67 -26.53
C ASP A 25 -8.04 -6.47 -26.96
N GLN A 26 -8.99 -6.58 -26.02
CA GLN A 26 -10.41 -6.32 -26.29
C GLN A 26 -10.66 -4.88 -26.75
N LEU A 27 -10.08 -3.91 -26.06
CA LEU A 27 -10.22 -2.49 -26.41
C LEU A 27 -9.60 -2.17 -27.78
N THR A 28 -8.44 -2.75 -28.08
CA THR A 28 -7.78 -2.60 -29.39
C THR A 28 -8.65 -3.19 -30.51
N LYS A 29 -9.21 -4.38 -30.33
CA LYS A 29 -10.14 -5.00 -31.28
C LYS A 29 -11.43 -4.19 -31.49
N ALA A 30 -11.87 -3.49 -30.44
CA ALA A 30 -13.00 -2.56 -30.52
C ALA A 30 -12.66 -1.21 -31.18
N GLY A 31 -11.38 -1.00 -31.53
CA GLY A 31 -10.93 0.24 -32.17
C GLY A 31 -10.64 1.39 -31.24
N HIS A 32 -10.50 1.12 -29.93
CA HIS A 32 -10.14 2.13 -28.94
C HIS A 32 -8.72 2.67 -29.21
N LYS A 33 -8.55 4.00 -29.08
CA LYS A 33 -7.31 4.69 -29.50
C LYS A 33 -6.57 5.42 -28.38
N ASN A 34 -7.12 5.46 -27.18
CA ASN A 34 -6.55 6.20 -26.05
C ASN A 34 -6.10 5.20 -24.95
N LEU A 35 -5.16 4.34 -25.32
CA LEU A 35 -4.62 3.28 -24.44
C LEU A 35 -3.19 3.64 -24.02
N PHE A 36 -2.95 3.75 -22.73
CA PHE A 36 -1.65 4.06 -22.13
C PHE A 36 -1.20 2.95 -21.20
N GLY A 37 0.11 2.65 -21.20
CA GLY A 37 0.72 1.64 -20.34
C GLY A 37 1.62 2.23 -19.28
N LEU A 38 1.64 1.60 -18.09
CA LEU A 38 2.64 1.81 -17.05
C LEU A 38 3.33 0.48 -16.76
N THR A 39 4.66 0.42 -16.94
CA THR A 39 5.44 -0.81 -16.75
C THR A 39 6.80 -0.52 -16.14
N ALA A 40 7.49 -1.54 -15.61
CA ALA A 40 8.86 -1.41 -15.12
C ALA A 40 9.93 -1.56 -16.23
N ARG A 41 9.52 -1.87 -17.47
CA ARG A 41 10.40 -2.10 -18.62
C ARG A 41 9.78 -1.61 -19.93
N GLU A 42 10.59 -1.18 -20.86
CA GLU A 42 10.16 -0.66 -22.16
C GLU A 42 9.49 -1.73 -23.04
N GLU A 43 10.14 -2.89 -23.15
CA GLU A 43 9.69 -3.98 -24.02
C GLU A 43 8.86 -4.99 -23.26
N THR A 44 7.54 -4.82 -23.27
CA THR A 44 6.58 -5.72 -22.63
C THR A 44 5.40 -6.02 -23.54
N THR A 45 4.67 -7.10 -23.26
CA THR A 45 3.43 -7.42 -23.99
C THR A 45 2.40 -6.30 -23.83
N LEU A 46 2.28 -5.71 -22.64
CA LEU A 46 1.39 -4.58 -22.40
C LEU A 46 1.75 -3.39 -23.29
N ALA A 47 3.04 -3.07 -23.41
CA ALA A 47 3.53 -1.98 -24.24
C ALA A 47 3.16 -2.15 -25.73
N SER A 48 3.02 -3.37 -26.23
CA SER A 48 2.63 -3.64 -27.62
C SER A 48 1.16 -3.29 -27.95
N TYR A 49 0.31 -3.16 -26.92
CA TYR A 49 -1.09 -2.76 -27.06
C TYR A 49 -1.31 -1.27 -26.79
N ALA A 50 -0.43 -0.62 -26.03
CA ALA A 50 -0.57 0.78 -25.66
C ALA A 50 -0.12 1.72 -26.81
N ASN A 51 -0.78 2.88 -26.92
CA ASN A 51 -0.35 3.93 -27.85
C ASN A 51 0.95 4.60 -27.35
N GLU A 52 1.10 4.68 -26.03
CA GLU A 52 2.29 5.16 -25.34
C GLU A 52 2.46 4.40 -24.02
N THR A 53 3.70 4.15 -23.63
CA THR A 53 4.04 3.45 -22.40
C THR A 53 5.00 4.28 -21.56
N PHE A 54 4.62 4.50 -20.31
CA PHE A 54 5.46 5.14 -19.30
C PHE A 54 6.23 4.08 -18.53
N VAL A 55 7.54 4.25 -18.47
CA VAL A 55 8.43 3.29 -17.78
C VAL A 55 8.79 3.80 -16.40
N LEU A 56 8.43 3.02 -15.39
CA LEU A 56 8.72 3.31 -13.99
C LEU A 56 10.24 3.33 -13.75
N LYS A 57 10.73 4.32 -13.02
CA LYS A 57 12.15 4.51 -12.73
C LYS A 57 12.65 3.67 -11.56
N CYS A 58 11.74 3.22 -10.68
CA CYS A 58 12.07 2.30 -9.59
C CYS A 58 12.60 0.94 -10.06
N GLY A 59 12.40 0.63 -11.34
CA GLY A 59 12.84 -0.62 -11.96
C GLY A 59 12.06 -1.85 -11.50
N TRP A 60 12.59 -3.00 -11.86
CA TRP A 60 11.98 -4.29 -11.54
C TRP A 60 12.12 -4.64 -10.05
N GLU A 61 11.03 -5.13 -9.45
CA GLU A 61 11.01 -5.68 -8.10
C GLU A 61 11.01 -7.21 -8.15
N GLN A 62 11.96 -7.84 -7.46
CA GLN A 62 12.11 -9.30 -7.45
C GLN A 62 11.22 -9.97 -6.38
N ALA A 63 11.06 -9.34 -5.22
CA ALA A 63 10.19 -9.83 -4.15
C ALA A 63 8.73 -9.92 -4.60
N VAL A 64 7.94 -10.79 -3.98
CA VAL A 64 6.50 -10.90 -4.27
C VAL A 64 5.79 -9.61 -3.91
N ALA A 65 6.06 -9.08 -2.72
CA ALA A 65 5.52 -7.80 -2.28
C ALA A 65 6.08 -6.64 -3.12
N ALA A 66 5.22 -5.99 -3.87
CA ALA A 66 5.54 -4.76 -4.57
C ALA A 66 5.43 -3.59 -3.58
N THR A 67 6.43 -2.71 -3.55
CA THR A 67 6.47 -1.54 -2.65
C THR A 67 6.82 -0.26 -3.40
N LYS A 68 8.06 -0.13 -3.89
CA LYS A 68 8.49 1.07 -4.62
C LYS A 68 7.70 1.30 -5.91
N SER A 69 7.31 0.24 -6.61
CA SER A 69 6.49 0.39 -7.83
C SER A 69 5.05 0.81 -7.51
N VAL A 70 4.51 0.43 -6.36
CA VAL A 70 3.20 0.93 -5.89
C VAL A 70 3.28 2.43 -5.65
N ALA A 71 4.28 2.90 -4.89
CA ALA A 71 4.47 4.32 -4.63
C ALA A 71 4.68 5.12 -5.93
N GLU A 72 5.53 4.64 -6.84
CA GLU A 72 5.79 5.37 -8.10
C GLU A 72 4.57 5.41 -9.01
N GLN A 73 3.79 4.33 -9.10
CA GLN A 73 2.52 4.35 -9.85
C GLN A 73 1.53 5.35 -9.26
N ALA A 74 1.38 5.38 -7.94
CA ALA A 74 0.50 6.34 -7.28
C ALA A 74 0.97 7.80 -7.51
N LEU A 75 2.27 8.07 -7.38
CA LEU A 75 2.87 9.37 -7.69
C LEU A 75 2.67 9.78 -9.16
N PHE A 76 2.79 8.84 -10.09
CA PHE A 76 2.52 9.09 -11.49
C PHE A 76 1.09 9.59 -11.72
N TYR A 77 0.09 8.91 -11.15
CA TYR A 77 -1.29 9.33 -11.28
C TYR A 77 -1.58 10.64 -10.56
N GLN A 78 -0.97 10.86 -9.40
CA GLN A 78 -1.13 12.13 -8.66
C GLN A 78 -0.53 13.31 -9.44
N GLU A 79 0.66 13.16 -10.02
CA GLU A 79 1.26 14.18 -10.90
C GLU A 79 0.41 14.38 -12.16
N LEU A 80 -0.08 13.31 -12.78
CA LEU A 80 -0.97 13.42 -13.95
C LEU A 80 -2.21 14.26 -13.66
N VAL A 81 -2.86 14.00 -12.51
CA VAL A 81 -4.05 14.77 -12.10
C VAL A 81 -3.66 16.22 -11.78
N ALA A 82 -2.54 16.46 -11.10
CA ALA A 82 -2.05 17.80 -10.82
C ALA A 82 -1.79 18.58 -12.11
N GLN A 83 -1.14 17.97 -13.11
CA GLN A 83 -0.90 18.60 -14.41
C GLN A 83 -2.20 18.97 -15.15
N LEU A 84 -3.22 18.14 -15.08
CA LEU A 84 -4.53 18.45 -15.65
C LEU A 84 -5.21 19.65 -14.97
N GLN A 85 -4.85 19.94 -13.73
CA GLN A 85 -5.32 21.10 -12.94
C GLN A 85 -4.41 22.34 -13.11
N GLY A 86 -3.31 22.22 -13.86
CA GLY A 86 -2.31 23.28 -14.02
C GLY A 86 -1.34 23.40 -12.84
N GLU A 87 -1.25 22.34 -12.04
CA GLU A 87 -0.37 22.22 -10.87
C GLU A 87 0.72 21.15 -11.09
N SER A 88 1.64 21.00 -10.15
CA SER A 88 2.64 19.92 -10.16
C SER A 88 3.15 19.62 -8.76
N ILE A 89 3.36 18.33 -8.47
CA ILE A 89 3.98 17.88 -7.21
C ILE A 89 5.50 17.67 -7.33
N LEU A 90 6.07 17.81 -8.53
CA LEU A 90 7.48 17.48 -8.78
C LEU A 90 8.46 18.23 -7.87
N SER A 91 8.16 19.47 -7.51
CA SER A 91 9.01 20.27 -6.61
C SER A 91 9.02 19.74 -5.17
N GLN A 92 8.05 18.94 -4.77
CA GLN A 92 7.93 18.36 -3.44
C GLN A 92 8.66 17.01 -3.31
N LEU A 93 8.97 16.34 -4.44
CA LEU A 93 9.54 14.99 -4.45
C LEU A 93 10.88 14.85 -3.70
N PRO A 94 11.82 15.82 -3.74
CA PRO A 94 13.04 15.69 -2.94
C PRO A 94 12.76 15.62 -1.43
N ALA A 95 11.91 16.50 -0.92
CA ALA A 95 11.53 16.50 0.50
C ALA A 95 10.73 15.25 0.89
N LEU A 96 9.87 14.76 -0.02
CA LEU A 96 9.17 13.49 0.15
C LEU A 96 10.16 12.33 0.23
N GLY A 97 11.18 12.29 -0.63
CA GLY A 97 12.22 11.26 -0.61
C GLY A 97 12.95 11.21 0.74
N ASP A 98 13.34 12.37 1.27
CA ASP A 98 13.96 12.48 2.59
C ASP A 98 13.04 12.01 3.73
N ALA A 99 11.74 12.29 3.63
CA ALA A 99 10.74 11.86 4.62
C ALA A 99 10.50 10.34 4.56
N ILE A 100 10.43 9.76 3.36
CA ILE A 100 10.32 8.32 3.15
C ILE A 100 11.56 7.60 3.70
N GLU A 101 12.77 8.07 3.41
CA GLU A 101 14.01 7.48 3.92
C GLU A 101 14.02 7.47 5.45
N LYS A 102 13.62 8.56 6.08
CA LYS A 102 13.49 8.60 7.55
C LYS A 102 12.47 7.58 8.06
N ALA A 103 11.29 7.50 7.46
CA ALA A 103 10.25 6.56 7.88
C ALA A 103 10.70 5.09 7.74
N LEU A 104 11.45 4.76 6.67
CA LEU A 104 12.01 3.42 6.44
C LEU A 104 13.14 3.06 7.42
N THR A 105 13.75 4.04 8.09
CA THR A 105 14.92 3.83 8.97
C THR A 105 14.61 4.11 10.44
N ILE A 106 13.36 4.39 10.80
CA ILE A 106 12.94 4.49 12.20
C ILE A 106 13.12 3.12 12.86
N GLU A 107 13.79 3.11 14.01
CA GLU A 107 13.89 1.93 14.87
C GLU A 107 12.51 1.59 15.43
N ILE A 108 12.07 0.37 15.20
CA ILE A 108 10.77 -0.13 15.69
C ILE A 108 10.97 -0.75 17.08
N ASP A 109 10.17 -0.32 18.05
CA ASP A 109 10.19 -0.91 19.38
C ASP A 109 9.96 -2.43 19.31
N PRO A 110 10.84 -3.25 19.89
CA PRO A 110 10.69 -4.70 19.91
C PRO A 110 9.34 -5.18 20.47
N GLU A 111 8.71 -4.45 21.40
CA GLU A 111 7.40 -4.82 21.93
C GLU A 111 6.29 -4.56 20.89
N VAL A 112 6.42 -3.54 20.04
CA VAL A 112 5.51 -3.31 18.87
C VAL A 112 5.66 -4.46 17.87
N THR A 113 6.90 -4.80 17.50
CA THR A 113 7.18 -5.92 16.59
C THR A 113 6.61 -7.23 17.13
N LYS A 114 6.81 -7.51 18.42
CA LYS A 114 6.33 -8.71 19.10
C LYS A 114 4.81 -8.78 19.17
N ALA A 115 4.14 -7.67 19.48
CA ALA A 115 2.68 -7.61 19.52
C ALA A 115 2.09 -7.95 18.14
N ILE A 116 2.58 -7.31 17.08
CA ILE A 116 2.11 -7.56 15.70
C ILE A 116 2.47 -8.99 15.24
N ALA A 117 3.68 -9.47 15.55
CA ALA A 117 4.08 -10.85 15.24
C ALA A 117 3.21 -11.89 15.95
N GLY A 118 2.76 -11.62 17.18
CA GLY A 118 1.88 -12.47 17.95
C GLY A 118 0.40 -12.40 17.57
N ALA A 119 -0.03 -11.36 16.84
CA ALA A 119 -1.44 -11.10 16.60
C ALA A 119 -2.18 -12.25 15.89
N GLY A 120 -3.43 -12.49 16.24
CA GLY A 120 -4.35 -13.37 15.52
C GLY A 120 -4.70 -12.78 14.16
N THR A 121 -5.23 -11.56 14.16
CA THR A 121 -5.48 -10.73 12.96
C THR A 121 -4.86 -9.36 13.17
N ILE A 122 -4.38 -8.74 12.09
CA ILE A 122 -3.84 -7.38 12.09
C ILE A 122 -4.80 -6.50 11.30
N TYR A 123 -5.41 -5.53 11.97
CA TYR A 123 -6.29 -4.55 11.34
C TYR A 123 -5.55 -3.23 11.12
N PHE A 124 -5.76 -2.59 9.98
CA PHE A 124 -5.25 -1.26 9.68
C PHE A 124 -6.39 -0.24 9.65
N ALA A 125 -6.40 0.69 10.59
CA ALA A 125 -7.37 1.78 10.61
C ALA A 125 -6.78 3.00 9.90
N GLY A 126 -7.30 3.30 8.70
CA GLY A 126 -6.76 4.30 7.78
C GLY A 126 -7.56 5.60 7.72
N ARG A 127 -7.22 6.42 6.74
CA ARG A 127 -7.80 7.75 6.48
C ARG A 127 -8.58 7.86 5.17
N ASN A 128 -9.09 6.76 4.62
CA ASN A 128 -9.72 6.68 3.29
C ASN A 128 -8.80 7.14 2.14
N ASP A 129 -7.52 6.88 2.25
CA ASP A 129 -6.49 7.25 1.28
C ASP A 129 -5.80 6.04 0.63
N GLY A 130 -6.29 4.83 0.93
CA GLY A 130 -5.77 3.57 0.42
C GLY A 130 -4.59 3.01 1.19
N VAL A 131 -4.02 3.74 2.17
CA VAL A 131 -2.87 3.27 2.96
C VAL A 131 -3.23 2.04 3.77
N GLY A 132 -4.37 2.05 4.47
CA GLY A 132 -4.82 0.92 5.28
C GLY A 132 -5.04 -0.34 4.44
N GLU A 133 -5.66 -0.21 3.26
CA GLU A 133 -5.90 -1.30 2.32
C GLU A 133 -4.58 -1.90 1.78
N GLU A 134 -3.64 -1.04 1.36
CA GLU A 134 -2.34 -1.46 0.86
C GLU A 134 -1.51 -2.15 1.95
N LEU A 135 -1.50 -1.63 3.18
CA LEU A 135 -0.79 -2.26 4.29
C LEU A 135 -1.42 -3.59 4.70
N ALA A 136 -2.73 -3.74 4.63
CA ALA A 136 -3.38 -5.02 4.86
C ALA A 136 -2.94 -6.05 3.80
N LEU A 137 -2.90 -5.67 2.51
CA LEU A 137 -2.37 -6.53 1.45
C LEU A 137 -0.91 -6.91 1.71
N LYS A 138 -0.06 -5.95 2.03
CA LYS A 138 1.38 -6.18 2.30
C LYS A 138 1.61 -7.03 3.54
N THR A 139 0.75 -6.94 4.54
CA THR A 139 0.80 -7.82 5.71
C THR A 139 0.70 -9.28 5.30
N ASN A 140 -0.24 -9.62 4.42
CA ASN A 140 -0.39 -10.99 3.92
C ASN A 140 0.85 -11.46 3.14
N GLU A 141 1.44 -10.58 2.33
CA GLU A 141 2.59 -10.90 1.47
C GLU A 141 3.91 -10.98 2.24
N ILE A 142 4.17 -10.04 3.16
CA ILE A 142 5.44 -9.90 3.89
C ILE A 142 5.46 -10.78 5.13
N THR A 143 4.40 -10.74 5.96
CA THR A 143 4.36 -11.42 7.26
C THR A 143 3.62 -12.75 7.22
N ARG A 144 2.90 -13.03 6.14
CA ARG A 144 2.04 -14.22 5.96
C ARG A 144 0.95 -14.35 7.03
N LYS A 145 0.61 -13.24 7.68
CA LYS A 145 -0.46 -13.16 8.69
C LYS A 145 -1.76 -12.70 8.06
N LYS A 146 -2.86 -12.98 8.74
CA LYS A 146 -4.18 -12.48 8.36
C LYS A 146 -4.26 -10.99 8.67
N SER A 147 -4.89 -10.24 7.79
CA SER A 147 -5.11 -8.79 7.97
C SER A 147 -6.38 -8.34 7.29
N ASP A 148 -6.90 -7.23 7.77
CA ASP A 148 -8.02 -6.51 7.20
C ASP A 148 -7.79 -5.00 7.34
N PHE A 149 -8.59 -4.17 6.67
CA PHE A 149 -8.47 -2.72 6.75
C PHE A 149 -9.82 -2.09 7.10
N LEU A 150 -9.75 -1.00 7.86
CA LEU A 150 -10.88 -0.29 8.44
C LEU A 150 -10.68 1.20 8.18
N GLU A 151 -11.57 1.79 7.39
CA GLU A 151 -11.40 3.19 7.02
C GLU A 151 -12.04 4.15 8.04
N GLY A 152 -11.44 5.31 8.21
CA GLY A 152 -11.88 6.34 9.13
C GLY A 152 -11.96 5.85 10.57
N THR A 153 -13.15 5.95 11.18
CA THR A 153 -13.41 5.49 12.55
C THR A 153 -14.10 4.12 12.60
N TYR A 154 -14.10 3.37 11.50
CA TYR A 154 -14.86 2.12 11.38
C TYR A 154 -14.45 1.07 12.42
N ALA A 155 -13.19 1.12 12.90
CA ALA A 155 -12.68 0.24 13.95
C ALA A 155 -13.48 0.29 15.29
N VAL A 156 -14.32 1.31 15.49
CA VAL A 156 -15.14 1.51 16.70
C VAL A 156 -16.62 1.73 16.35
N HIS A 157 -17.08 1.07 15.29
CA HIS A 157 -18.47 1.14 14.82
C HIS A 157 -19.10 -0.26 14.60
N GLY A 158 -18.82 -1.21 15.51
CA GLY A 158 -19.44 -2.54 15.53
C GLY A 158 -18.53 -3.67 15.06
N ILE A 159 -17.42 -3.39 14.40
CA ILE A 159 -16.46 -4.43 13.98
C ILE A 159 -15.74 -5.08 15.17
N GLU A 160 -15.70 -4.39 16.30
CA GLU A 160 -15.15 -4.90 17.56
C GLU A 160 -15.85 -6.18 18.05
N GLU A 161 -17.05 -6.46 17.58
CA GLU A 161 -17.79 -7.71 17.89
C GLU A 161 -17.12 -8.99 17.36
N VAL A 162 -16.19 -8.86 16.40
CA VAL A 162 -15.45 -9.98 15.82
C VAL A 162 -13.95 -9.95 16.12
N MET A 163 -13.52 -8.99 16.94
CA MET A 163 -12.12 -8.86 17.36
C MET A 163 -11.87 -9.61 18.67
N ASP A 164 -10.69 -10.19 18.77
CA ASP A 164 -10.22 -10.92 19.94
C ASP A 164 -9.05 -10.18 20.65
N ALA A 165 -8.79 -10.51 21.90
CA ALA A 165 -7.76 -9.86 22.71
C ALA A 165 -6.33 -10.07 22.18
N ASP A 166 -6.11 -11.07 21.33
CA ASP A 166 -4.84 -11.31 20.65
C ASP A 166 -4.72 -10.63 19.28
N ASP A 167 -5.73 -9.85 18.87
CA ASP A 167 -5.66 -9.03 17.66
C ASP A 167 -4.87 -7.74 17.91
N VAL A 168 -4.43 -7.12 16.82
CA VAL A 168 -3.77 -5.81 16.84
C VAL A 168 -4.44 -4.87 15.85
N VAL A 169 -4.72 -3.64 16.28
CA VAL A 169 -5.15 -2.56 15.40
C VAL A 169 -4.01 -1.56 15.20
N VAL A 170 -3.49 -1.43 13.99
CA VAL A 170 -2.55 -0.38 13.60
C VAL A 170 -3.33 0.84 13.12
N VAL A 171 -3.31 1.93 13.87
CA VAL A 171 -4.03 3.16 13.55
C VAL A 171 -3.09 4.16 12.89
N ILE A 172 -3.42 4.56 11.66
CA ILE A 172 -2.61 5.46 10.84
C ILE A 172 -3.16 6.87 10.97
N ASN A 173 -2.34 7.79 11.47
CA ASN A 173 -2.70 9.18 11.74
C ASN A 173 -4.06 9.29 12.45
N PRO A 174 -4.20 8.76 13.68
CA PRO A 174 -5.48 8.70 14.38
C PRO A 174 -6.12 10.10 14.48
N PHE A 175 -7.44 10.12 14.50
CA PHE A 175 -8.18 11.33 14.85
C PHE A 175 -8.01 11.58 16.36
N GLU A 176 -7.42 12.72 16.74
CA GLU A 176 -7.14 13.04 18.13
C GLU A 176 -8.41 12.98 19.00
N ALA A 177 -9.54 13.44 18.46
CA ALA A 177 -10.82 13.40 19.13
C ALA A 177 -11.37 11.99 19.40
N GLU A 178 -10.85 10.97 18.71
CA GLU A 178 -11.31 9.58 18.81
C GLU A 178 -10.39 8.69 19.66
N LEU A 179 -9.24 9.20 20.12
CA LEU A 179 -8.26 8.41 20.86
C LEU A 179 -8.84 7.76 22.12
N GLU A 180 -9.61 8.51 22.91
CA GLU A 180 -10.25 7.98 24.12
C GLU A 180 -11.28 6.89 23.78
N LYS A 181 -12.08 7.09 22.72
CA LYS A 181 -13.06 6.10 22.27
C LYS A 181 -12.37 4.83 21.77
N LEU A 182 -11.28 4.96 21.01
CA LEU A 182 -10.46 3.82 20.59
C LEU A 182 -9.94 3.04 21.81
N LYS A 183 -9.46 3.76 22.84
CA LYS A 183 -8.98 3.15 24.07
C LYS A 183 -10.09 2.42 24.82
N GLU A 184 -11.19 3.10 25.08
CA GLU A 184 -12.34 2.52 25.83
C GLU A 184 -12.90 1.29 25.12
N THR A 185 -13.06 1.35 23.79
CA THR A 185 -13.72 0.28 23.03
C THR A 185 -12.77 -0.89 22.78
N LEU A 186 -11.57 -0.63 22.28
CA LEU A 186 -10.68 -1.68 21.78
C LEU A 186 -9.71 -2.19 22.87
N VAL A 187 -9.10 -1.29 23.65
CA VAL A 187 -8.14 -1.70 24.66
C VAL A 187 -8.87 -2.16 25.94
N ASP A 188 -9.74 -1.32 26.48
CA ASP A 188 -10.43 -1.62 27.74
C ASP A 188 -11.62 -2.59 27.52
N GLY A 189 -12.31 -2.51 26.37
CA GLY A 189 -13.47 -3.35 26.04
C GLY A 189 -13.10 -4.72 25.48
N VAL A 190 -12.30 -4.79 24.41
CA VAL A 190 -11.89 -6.05 23.77
C VAL A 190 -10.64 -6.62 24.44
N GLY A 191 -9.71 -5.78 24.87
CA GLY A 191 -8.42 -6.18 25.46
C GLY A 191 -7.29 -6.31 24.44
N LEU A 192 -7.50 -5.83 23.19
CA LEU A 192 -6.49 -5.91 22.14
C LEU A 192 -5.42 -4.81 22.26
N THR A 193 -4.39 -4.91 21.46
CA THR A 193 -3.32 -3.91 21.39
C THR A 193 -3.55 -2.95 20.24
N ILE A 194 -3.43 -1.64 20.51
CA ILE A 194 -3.36 -0.60 19.48
C ILE A 194 -1.90 -0.19 19.27
N VAL A 195 -1.50 -0.04 18.01
CA VAL A 195 -0.22 0.53 17.58
C VAL A 195 -0.51 1.73 16.68
N THR A 196 0.27 2.82 16.79
CA THR A 196 0.07 4.00 15.94
C THR A 196 1.23 4.27 14.99
N ILE A 197 0.89 4.71 13.78
CA ILE A 197 1.78 5.39 12.83
C ILE A 197 1.25 6.82 12.73
N SER A 198 2.00 7.82 13.19
CA SER A 198 1.47 9.18 13.28
C SER A 198 2.57 10.23 13.14
N THR A 199 2.22 11.43 12.68
CA THR A 199 3.11 12.59 12.67
C THR A 199 3.25 13.26 14.03
N ALA A 200 2.51 12.81 15.05
CA ALA A 200 2.54 13.30 16.42
C ALA A 200 2.56 12.15 17.43
N GLU A 201 3.00 12.43 18.64
CA GLU A 201 2.92 11.50 19.77
C GLU A 201 1.47 11.07 20.04
N SER A 202 1.29 9.82 20.40
CA SER A 202 -0.01 9.21 20.71
C SER A 202 -0.03 8.65 22.14
N ILE A 203 -1.23 8.42 22.67
CA ILE A 203 -1.41 7.67 23.93
C ILE A 203 -1.13 6.17 23.79
N PHE A 204 -1.06 5.69 22.56
CA PHE A 204 -0.75 4.29 22.23
C PHE A 204 0.72 4.14 21.81
N PRO A 205 1.32 2.96 22.00
CA PRO A 205 2.64 2.66 21.45
C PRO A 205 2.63 2.79 19.93
N GLY A 206 3.77 3.11 19.33
CA GLY A 206 3.86 3.24 17.88
C GLY A 206 5.09 4.03 17.45
N ILE A 207 5.04 4.60 16.27
CA ILE A 207 6.14 5.39 15.70
C ILE A 207 5.66 6.79 15.29
N VAL A 208 6.54 7.76 15.51
CA VAL A 208 6.35 9.15 15.04
C VAL A 208 7.16 9.34 13.77
N ILE A 209 6.47 9.74 12.71
CA ILE A 209 7.02 9.86 11.37
C ILE A 209 7.04 11.33 10.90
N PRO A 210 7.86 11.68 9.89
CA PRO A 210 7.86 13.02 9.34
C PRO A 210 6.50 13.42 8.74
N ASP A 211 6.16 14.70 8.87
CA ASP A 211 5.03 15.30 8.15
C ASP A 211 5.46 15.65 6.71
N ALA A 212 4.69 15.20 5.74
CA ALA A 212 4.89 15.45 4.32
C ALA A 212 3.67 16.16 3.66
N GLY A 213 2.77 16.74 4.48
CA GLY A 213 1.61 17.49 4.00
C GLY A 213 0.70 16.68 3.08
N SER A 214 0.44 17.17 1.86
CA SER A 214 -0.44 16.50 0.89
C SER A 214 0.11 15.18 0.33
N LEU A 215 1.36 14.84 0.61
CA LEU A 215 2.01 13.60 0.20
C LEU A 215 2.22 12.64 1.39
N GLN A 216 1.52 12.85 2.50
CA GLN A 216 1.68 12.09 3.74
C GLN A 216 1.45 10.58 3.56
N ASN A 217 0.51 10.18 2.75
CA ASN A 217 0.19 8.78 2.48
C ASN A 217 1.40 7.93 2.02
N TYR A 218 2.38 8.54 1.33
CA TYR A 218 3.61 7.84 0.92
C TYR A 218 4.56 7.59 2.10
N VAL A 219 4.60 8.50 3.05
CA VAL A 219 5.40 8.36 4.27
C VAL A 219 4.73 7.34 5.22
N ASP A 220 3.41 7.37 5.31
CA ASP A 220 2.62 6.39 6.07
C ASP A 220 2.82 4.97 5.54
N LEU A 221 2.78 4.79 4.20
CA LEU A 221 3.09 3.50 3.55
C LEU A 221 4.51 3.04 3.89
N ALA A 222 5.50 3.91 3.75
CA ALA A 222 6.90 3.58 4.03
C ALA A 222 7.10 3.13 5.49
N ALA A 223 6.48 3.83 6.42
CA ALA A 223 6.50 3.48 7.85
C ALA A 223 5.84 2.13 8.12
N GLY A 224 4.67 1.88 7.51
CA GLY A 224 3.99 0.60 7.59
C GLY A 224 4.82 -0.55 7.03
N TRP A 225 5.47 -0.35 5.88
CA TRP A 225 6.38 -1.36 5.31
C TRP A 225 7.59 -1.64 6.21
N ASN A 226 8.18 -0.60 6.84
CA ASN A 226 9.25 -0.78 7.80
C ASN A 226 8.81 -1.70 8.96
N ILE A 227 7.66 -1.43 9.58
CA ILE A 227 7.09 -2.28 10.64
C ILE A 227 6.88 -3.72 10.13
N LEU A 228 6.29 -3.90 8.95
CA LEU A 228 5.99 -5.23 8.40
C LEU A 228 7.26 -6.02 8.07
N ILE A 229 8.33 -5.35 7.63
CA ILE A 229 9.64 -5.97 7.39
C ILE A 229 10.22 -6.48 8.71
N GLU A 230 10.24 -5.65 9.76
CA GLU A 230 10.73 -6.06 11.09
C GLU A 230 9.92 -7.25 11.65
N VAL A 231 8.60 -7.22 11.49
CA VAL A 231 7.72 -8.35 11.88
C VAL A 231 8.06 -9.60 11.06
N GLY A 232 8.21 -9.49 9.74
CA GLY A 232 8.57 -10.62 8.87
C GLY A 232 9.91 -11.24 9.24
N ILE A 233 10.92 -10.41 9.52
CA ILE A 233 12.25 -10.85 9.98
C ILE A 233 12.13 -11.55 11.34
N SER A 234 11.38 -11.00 12.29
CA SER A 234 11.17 -11.60 13.62
C SER A 234 10.50 -12.97 13.56
N LEU A 235 9.64 -13.19 12.55
CA LEU A 235 8.99 -14.48 12.27
C LEU A 235 9.90 -15.46 11.51
N GLY A 236 11.14 -15.06 11.16
CA GLY A 236 12.07 -15.89 10.41
C GLY A 236 11.70 -16.10 8.94
N ILE A 237 10.93 -15.19 8.36
CA ILE A 237 10.47 -15.26 6.97
C ILE A 237 11.58 -14.76 6.04
N ASP A 238 11.89 -15.54 5.00
CA ASP A 238 12.66 -15.05 3.87
C ASP A 238 11.77 -14.15 3.02
N LEU A 239 11.98 -12.83 3.11
CA LEU A 239 11.14 -11.81 2.47
C LEU A 239 11.32 -11.77 0.95
N ASP A 240 12.47 -12.21 0.45
CA ASP A 240 12.77 -12.24 -0.98
C ASP A 240 12.21 -13.48 -1.67
N LYS A 241 11.78 -14.49 -0.89
CA LYS A 241 11.36 -15.77 -1.42
C LYS A 241 9.95 -16.16 -1.00
N ALA A 242 9.06 -16.24 -1.97
CA ALA A 242 7.73 -16.78 -1.75
C ALA A 242 7.76 -18.29 -1.50
N GLU A 243 6.89 -18.79 -0.60
CA GLU A 243 6.68 -20.23 -0.38
C GLU A 243 5.59 -20.80 -1.26
N ARG A 244 4.50 -20.06 -1.47
CA ARG A 244 3.30 -20.53 -2.18
C ARG A 244 3.00 -19.70 -3.42
N ALA A 245 3.22 -18.38 -3.35
CA ALA A 245 2.97 -17.48 -4.45
C ALA A 245 4.15 -17.46 -5.44
N ARG A 246 3.89 -16.98 -6.66
CA ARG A 246 4.92 -16.64 -7.64
C ARG A 246 4.80 -15.15 -7.95
N LYS A 247 5.94 -14.48 -8.20
CA LYS A 247 5.98 -13.04 -8.51
C LYS A 247 5.08 -12.69 -9.71
N VAL A 248 5.10 -13.52 -10.74
CA VAL A 248 4.19 -13.41 -11.88
C VAL A 248 3.48 -14.75 -12.03
N GLY A 249 2.37 -14.89 -11.33
CA GLY A 249 1.60 -16.14 -11.28
C GLY A 249 0.58 -16.28 -12.40
N ASN A 250 0.16 -15.18 -13.01
CA ASN A 250 -0.89 -15.10 -14.03
C ASN A 250 -0.36 -14.30 -15.24
N GLU A 251 0.57 -14.92 -15.97
CA GLU A 251 1.13 -14.35 -17.19
C GLU A 251 0.25 -14.62 -18.40
N PHE A 252 0.20 -13.64 -19.30
CA PHE A 252 -0.41 -13.82 -20.61
C PHE A 252 0.52 -14.72 -21.45
N THR A 253 -0.03 -15.84 -21.94
CA THR A 253 0.63 -16.72 -22.91
C THR A 253 -0.13 -16.63 -24.24
N THR A 254 0.59 -16.38 -25.32
CA THR A 254 0.05 -16.60 -26.67
C THR A 254 0.13 -18.10 -26.94
N ASP A 255 -0.99 -18.81 -26.79
CA ASP A 255 -1.13 -20.15 -27.34
C ASP A 255 -1.32 -20.09 -28.86
#